data_1ec93ef383c3d22b083e6f50add9c48c
#
_entry.id   1ec93ef383c3d22b083e6f50add9c48c
#
_cell.length_a   1.000
_cell.length_b   1.000
_cell.length_c   1.000
_cell.angle_alpha   90.00
_cell.angle_beta   90.00
_cell.angle_gamma   90.00
#
_symmetry.space_group_name_H-M   'P 1'
#
loop_
_entity.id
_entity.type
_entity.pdbx_description
1 polymer ?
#
loop_
_entity_poly.entity_id
_entity_poly.type
_entity_poly.pdbx_seq_one_letter_code
_entity_poly.pdbx_strand_id
1 'polypeptide(L)'
;MRSLFYTFIFALAFGLYACHEKKEEQVQVKRVFEGFHPIMDEVIRTKKGVFRGLDLNARVADIKTTETLTPIEEEKSRLYFEYRADSLTTYSIDYTINNDSLEEISVQINCDDLELCSYLFCDLKDYYANKLPNPIEDQGAVVYNCYEGQRKPFVISLSDNSTPTKGIISMVIYKDK
;
A
#
# COMPACT_ATOMS: atom_id res chain seq x y z
N MET A 1 -50.20 56.51 -11.35
CA MET A 1 -50.17 55.08 -11.59
C MET A 1 -49.03 54.66 -12.53
N ARG A 2 -47.83 55.24 -12.43
CA ARG A 2 -46.66 54.89 -13.28
C ARG A 2 -45.42 54.46 -12.49
N SER A 3 -45.50 54.45 -11.16
CA SER A 3 -44.33 54.18 -10.28
C SER A 3 -44.29 52.75 -9.75
N LEU A 4 -45.33 51.93 -9.90
CA LEU A 4 -45.42 50.57 -9.38
C LEU A 4 -44.92 49.50 -10.36
N PHE A 5 -44.67 49.85 -11.62
CA PHE A 5 -44.24 48.91 -12.64
C PHE A 5 -42.70 48.67 -12.68
N TYR A 6 -41.92 49.58 -12.16
CA TYR A 6 -40.46 49.49 -12.18
C TYR A 6 -39.89 48.68 -11.02
N THR A 7 -40.62 48.53 -9.92
CA THR A 7 -40.20 47.74 -8.76
C THR A 7 -40.34 46.25 -8.97
N PHE A 8 -41.18 45.82 -9.90
CA PHE A 8 -41.40 44.37 -10.15
C PHE A 8 -40.39 43.76 -11.14
N ILE A 9 -39.77 44.58 -11.99
CA ILE A 9 -38.79 44.11 -12.97
C ILE A 9 -37.41 43.90 -12.35
N PHE A 10 -37.10 44.61 -11.23
CA PHE A 10 -35.82 44.50 -10.56
C PHE A 10 -35.71 43.25 -9.65
N ALA A 11 -36.86 42.71 -9.22
CA ALA A 11 -36.90 41.50 -8.38
C ALA A 11 -36.72 40.19 -9.18
N LEU A 12 -36.95 40.22 -10.51
CA LEU A 12 -36.80 39.03 -11.36
C LEU A 12 -35.38 38.81 -11.91
N ALA A 13 -34.50 39.80 -11.79
CA ALA A 13 -33.12 39.72 -12.27
C ALA A 13 -32.15 39.08 -11.26
N PHE A 14 -32.53 38.90 -10.01
CA PHE A 14 -31.67 38.33 -8.96
C PHE A 14 -31.88 36.81 -8.75
N GLY A 15 -32.85 36.21 -9.45
CA GLY A 15 -33.21 34.82 -9.28
C GLY A 15 -32.41 33.78 -10.14
N LEU A 16 -31.44 34.22 -10.98
CA LEU A 16 -30.72 33.34 -11.90
C LEU A 16 -29.23 33.17 -11.64
N TYR A 17 -28.73 33.65 -10.50
CA TYR A 17 -27.45 33.19 -10.00
C TYR A 17 -27.66 31.89 -9.19
N ALA A 18 -28.29 30.90 -9.80
CA ALA A 18 -28.19 29.53 -9.30
C ALA A 18 -26.72 29.12 -9.42
N CYS A 19 -26.09 28.90 -8.30
CA CYS A 19 -24.79 28.30 -8.19
C CYS A 19 -24.68 27.12 -9.14
N HIS A 20 -23.89 27.28 -10.17
CA HIS A 20 -23.38 26.15 -10.94
C HIS A 20 -22.37 25.46 -10.01
N GLU A 21 -22.87 24.63 -9.09
CA GLU A 21 -22.01 23.66 -8.41
C GLU A 21 -21.35 22.85 -9.55
N LYS A 22 -20.09 23.15 -9.82
CA LYS A 22 -19.24 22.23 -10.53
C LYS A 22 -19.28 20.94 -9.71
N LYS A 23 -20.07 19.95 -10.15
CA LYS A 23 -19.83 18.57 -9.75
C LYS A 23 -18.38 18.30 -10.11
N GLU A 24 -17.51 18.33 -9.13
CA GLU A 24 -16.21 17.70 -9.24
C GLU A 24 -16.51 16.25 -9.60
N GLU A 25 -16.24 15.91 -10.83
CA GLU A 25 -16.22 14.55 -11.32
C GLU A 25 -15.15 13.85 -10.47
N GLN A 26 -15.58 13.18 -9.40
CA GLN A 26 -14.69 12.31 -8.63
C GLN A 26 -14.18 11.27 -9.61
N VAL A 27 -12.97 11.49 -10.11
CA VAL A 27 -12.23 10.47 -10.85
C VAL A 27 -12.10 9.29 -9.90
N GLN A 28 -12.96 8.28 -10.08
CA GLN A 28 -12.84 7.03 -9.36
C GLN A 28 -11.52 6.39 -9.79
N VAL A 29 -10.48 6.61 -9.00
CA VAL A 29 -9.22 5.90 -9.18
C VAL A 29 -9.53 4.42 -8.98
N LYS A 30 -9.46 3.65 -10.07
CA LYS A 30 -9.70 2.21 -10.04
C LYS A 30 -8.66 1.56 -9.13
N ARG A 31 -9.10 1.08 -7.98
CA ARG A 31 -8.25 0.43 -6.99
C ARG A 31 -7.77 -0.94 -7.51
N VAL A 32 -6.53 -1.28 -7.21
CA VAL A 32 -5.94 -2.58 -7.56
C VAL A 32 -6.44 -3.67 -6.59
N PHE A 33 -6.64 -3.29 -5.32
CA PHE A 33 -7.03 -4.18 -4.23
C PHE A 33 -8.46 -3.87 -3.77
N GLU A 34 -9.44 -4.05 -4.67
CA GLU A 34 -10.86 -3.95 -4.32
C GLU A 34 -11.20 -4.98 -3.24
N GLY A 35 -11.94 -4.56 -2.19
CA GLY A 35 -12.31 -5.40 -1.05
C GLY A 35 -11.32 -5.37 0.12
N PHE A 36 -10.13 -4.79 -0.04
CA PHE A 36 -9.15 -4.58 1.02
C PHE A 36 -9.09 -3.10 1.42
N HIS A 37 -8.45 -2.80 2.54
CA HIS A 37 -8.23 -1.42 2.96
C HIS A 37 -7.39 -0.63 1.93
N PRO A 38 -7.66 0.68 1.69
CA PRO A 38 -6.94 1.49 0.70
C PRO A 38 -5.40 1.49 0.84
N ILE A 39 -4.88 1.37 2.04
CA ILE A 39 -3.44 1.29 2.31
C ILE A 39 -2.78 0.10 1.58
N MET A 40 -3.52 -0.97 1.27
CA MET A 40 -3.00 -2.09 0.48
C MET A 40 -2.56 -1.66 -0.93
N ASP A 41 -3.26 -0.68 -1.54
CA ASP A 41 -2.86 -0.12 -2.84
C ASP A 41 -1.52 0.63 -2.75
N GLU A 42 -1.21 1.23 -1.58
CA GLU A 42 0.06 1.94 -1.35
C GLU A 42 1.20 0.97 -1.01
N VAL A 43 0.93 -0.01 -0.14
CA VAL A 43 1.97 -0.94 0.34
C VAL A 43 2.33 -1.98 -0.73
N ILE A 44 1.36 -2.63 -1.35
CA ILE A 44 1.59 -3.73 -2.31
C ILE A 44 1.65 -3.24 -3.76
N ARG A 45 0.92 -2.19 -4.12
CA ARG A 45 0.82 -1.50 -5.43
C ARG A 45 0.34 -2.36 -6.60
N THR A 46 0.73 -3.61 -6.71
CA THR A 46 0.37 -4.48 -7.83
C THR A 46 0.28 -5.95 -7.41
N LYS A 47 -0.57 -6.71 -8.10
CA LYS A 47 -0.70 -8.16 -7.92
C LYS A 47 0.42 -8.96 -8.61
N LYS A 48 1.26 -8.30 -9.43
CA LYS A 48 2.38 -8.94 -10.13
C LYS A 48 3.58 -9.13 -9.20
N GLY A 49 4.45 -10.08 -9.56
CA GLY A 49 5.65 -10.37 -8.78
C GLY A 49 5.36 -10.90 -7.38
N VAL A 50 6.37 -10.93 -6.54
CA VAL A 50 6.24 -11.29 -5.13
C VAL A 50 5.79 -10.09 -4.31
N PHE A 51 6.38 -8.92 -4.59
CA PHE A 51 6.08 -7.66 -3.92
C PHE A 51 6.30 -6.49 -4.88
N ARG A 52 5.34 -5.57 -5.03
CA ARG A 52 5.42 -4.35 -5.85
C ARG A 52 5.86 -4.58 -7.30
N GLY A 53 5.55 -5.74 -7.88
CA GLY A 53 5.95 -6.09 -9.24
C GLY A 53 7.35 -6.70 -9.34
N LEU A 54 8.09 -6.76 -8.24
CA LEU A 54 9.41 -7.37 -8.15
C LEU A 54 9.29 -8.85 -7.79
N ASP A 55 10.19 -9.64 -8.34
CA ASP A 55 10.49 -11.01 -7.87
C ASP A 55 11.87 -11.01 -7.20
N LEU A 56 12.13 -11.97 -6.32
CA LEU A 56 13.49 -12.19 -5.80
C LEU A 56 14.44 -12.48 -6.98
N ASN A 57 15.63 -11.97 -6.92
CA ASN A 57 16.64 -11.83 -7.99
C ASN A 57 16.41 -10.67 -8.97
N ALA A 58 15.44 -9.78 -8.75
CA ALA A 58 15.37 -8.50 -9.47
C ALA A 58 16.69 -7.74 -9.30
N ARG A 59 17.08 -6.96 -10.31
CA ARG A 59 18.28 -6.14 -10.23
C ARG A 59 18.02 -4.85 -9.47
N VAL A 60 19.08 -4.25 -8.94
CA VAL A 60 19.01 -2.92 -8.28
C VAL A 60 18.33 -1.87 -9.18
N ALA A 61 18.60 -1.89 -10.48
CA ALA A 61 17.95 -0.98 -11.43
C ALA A 61 16.44 -1.17 -11.50
N ASP A 62 15.95 -2.41 -11.41
CA ASP A 62 14.51 -2.72 -11.43
C ASP A 62 13.85 -2.21 -10.15
N ILE A 63 14.51 -2.37 -8.99
CA ILE A 63 14.02 -1.85 -7.71
C ILE A 63 13.89 -0.32 -7.77
N LYS A 64 14.92 0.38 -8.23
CA LYS A 64 14.93 1.85 -8.37
C LYS A 64 13.89 2.35 -9.37
N THR A 65 13.55 1.56 -10.38
CA THR A 65 12.50 1.90 -11.35
C THR A 65 11.09 1.69 -10.74
N THR A 66 10.95 0.70 -9.88
CA THR A 66 9.67 0.37 -9.22
C THR A 66 9.33 1.35 -8.11
N GLU A 67 10.33 1.78 -7.34
CA GLU A 67 10.13 2.70 -6.24
C GLU A 67 10.00 4.15 -6.73
N THR A 68 9.02 4.88 -6.16
CA THR A 68 8.69 6.26 -6.60
C THR A 68 9.52 7.33 -5.89
N LEU A 69 10.18 6.96 -4.80
CA LEU A 69 11.02 7.85 -4.00
C LEU A 69 12.50 7.52 -4.19
N THR A 70 13.34 8.48 -3.87
CA THR A 70 14.78 8.22 -3.69
C THR A 70 14.97 7.44 -2.38
N PRO A 71 15.83 6.42 -2.34
CA PRO A 71 16.13 5.72 -1.10
C PRO A 71 16.71 6.69 -0.06
N ILE A 72 16.35 6.49 1.20
CA ILE A 72 16.93 7.23 2.34
C ILE A 72 18.34 6.73 2.61
N GLU A 73 18.57 5.42 2.48
CA GLU A 73 19.87 4.79 2.55
C GLU A 73 20.11 3.98 1.28
N GLU A 74 21.25 4.22 0.65
CA GLU A 74 21.69 3.49 -0.53
C GLU A 74 23.12 2.98 -0.31
N GLU A 75 23.23 1.67 -0.12
CA GLU A 75 24.51 0.97 0.01
C GLU A 75 24.61 -0.15 -1.04
N LYS A 76 25.78 -0.71 -1.23
CA LYS A 76 26.00 -1.82 -2.17
C LYS A 76 25.13 -3.05 -1.87
N SER A 77 24.80 -3.27 -0.60
CA SER A 77 24.03 -4.42 -0.10
C SER A 77 22.62 -4.06 0.35
N ARG A 78 22.21 -2.78 0.27
CA ARG A 78 20.96 -2.34 0.87
C ARG A 78 20.36 -1.12 0.14
N LEU A 79 19.05 -1.14 -0.04
CA LEU A 79 18.24 0.04 -0.41
C LEU A 79 17.10 0.17 0.61
N TYR A 80 17.04 1.32 1.29
CA TYR A 80 16.02 1.57 2.31
C TYR A 80 15.14 2.75 1.93
N PHE A 81 13.83 2.57 2.06
CA PHE A 81 12.80 3.55 1.72
C PHE A 81 11.83 3.71 2.88
N GLU A 82 11.35 4.95 3.11
CA GLU A 82 10.24 5.24 4.01
C GLU A 82 9.11 5.94 3.27
N TYR A 83 7.89 5.60 3.63
CA TYR A 83 6.68 6.09 3.03
C TYR A 83 5.66 6.49 4.11
N ARG A 84 4.81 7.44 3.74
CA ARG A 84 3.62 7.76 4.51
C ARG A 84 2.40 7.38 3.66
N ALA A 85 1.60 6.42 4.13
CA ALA A 85 0.38 6.00 3.45
C ALA A 85 -0.76 6.99 3.72
N ASP A 86 -0.87 7.46 4.98
CA ASP A 86 -1.84 8.48 5.40
C ASP A 86 -1.34 9.23 6.66
N SER A 87 -2.24 9.93 7.38
CA SER A 87 -1.88 10.69 8.58
C SER A 87 -1.50 9.81 9.77
N LEU A 88 -1.95 8.56 9.82
CA LEU A 88 -1.80 7.62 10.93
C LEU A 88 -0.91 6.42 10.62
N THR A 89 -0.54 6.24 9.33
CA THR A 89 0.18 5.05 8.87
C THR A 89 1.42 5.42 8.09
N THR A 90 2.55 4.91 8.54
CA THR A 90 3.83 4.95 7.82
C THR A 90 4.32 3.52 7.56
N TYR A 91 5.14 3.35 6.53
CA TYR A 91 5.79 2.07 6.31
C TYR A 91 7.19 2.26 5.74
N SER A 92 8.05 1.31 6.03
CA SER A 92 9.40 1.24 5.46
C SER A 92 9.59 -0.04 4.65
N ILE A 93 10.45 0.02 3.67
CA ILE A 93 10.87 -1.12 2.85
C ILE A 93 12.38 -1.16 2.82
N ASP A 94 12.91 -2.30 3.17
CA ASP A 94 14.33 -2.60 3.15
C ASP A 94 14.61 -3.72 2.15
N TYR A 95 15.36 -3.44 1.10
CA TYR A 95 15.79 -4.38 0.10
C TYR A 95 17.22 -4.81 0.36
N THR A 96 17.41 -6.08 0.72
CA THR A 96 18.74 -6.69 0.87
C THR A 96 19.25 -7.20 -0.48
N ILE A 97 20.44 -6.77 -0.87
CA ILE A 97 21.04 -6.99 -2.18
C ILE A 97 22.33 -7.77 -2.04
N ASN A 98 22.52 -8.76 -2.88
CA ASN A 98 23.77 -9.49 -3.01
C ASN A 98 24.14 -9.61 -4.50
N ASN A 99 25.32 -9.11 -4.89
CA ASN A 99 25.82 -9.14 -6.25
C ASN A 99 24.80 -8.61 -7.30
N ASP A 100 24.24 -7.40 -7.07
CA ASP A 100 23.23 -6.76 -7.91
C ASP A 100 21.89 -7.53 -8.00
N SER A 101 21.64 -8.45 -7.08
CA SER A 101 20.45 -9.32 -7.05
C SER A 101 19.70 -9.17 -5.73
N LEU A 102 18.40 -8.95 -5.79
CA LEU A 102 17.50 -8.89 -4.63
C LEU A 102 17.42 -10.27 -3.95
N GLU A 103 17.76 -10.35 -2.68
CA GLU A 103 17.69 -11.56 -1.87
C GLU A 103 16.56 -11.56 -0.86
N GLU A 104 16.28 -10.40 -0.26
CA GLU A 104 15.27 -10.26 0.77
C GLU A 104 14.57 -8.91 0.67
N ILE A 105 13.30 -8.88 1.02
CA ILE A 105 12.47 -7.69 1.16
C ILE A 105 11.92 -7.70 2.57
N SER A 106 12.26 -6.70 3.37
CA SER A 106 11.67 -6.48 4.69
C SER A 106 10.76 -5.25 4.65
N VAL A 107 9.52 -5.42 5.08
CA VAL A 107 8.52 -4.35 5.16
C VAL A 107 8.07 -4.21 6.60
N GLN A 108 8.09 -2.98 7.13
CA GLN A 108 7.49 -2.67 8.41
C GLN A 108 6.42 -1.60 8.24
N ILE A 109 5.21 -1.90 8.71
CA ILE A 109 4.08 -0.95 8.72
C ILE A 109 3.87 -0.53 10.17
N ASN A 110 3.81 0.78 10.41
CA ASN A 110 3.55 1.37 11.72
C ASN A 110 2.24 2.14 11.66
N CYS A 111 1.31 1.80 12.55
CA CYS A 111 0.01 2.44 12.66
C CYS A 111 -0.14 3.07 14.05
N ASP A 112 -0.61 4.32 14.09
CA ASP A 112 -0.98 4.97 15.36
C ASP A 112 -2.34 4.49 15.86
N ASP A 113 -3.16 3.85 14.98
CA ASP A 113 -4.43 3.22 15.30
C ASP A 113 -4.26 1.70 15.32
N LEU A 114 -4.49 1.08 16.47
CA LEU A 114 -4.37 -0.37 16.69
C LEU A 114 -5.44 -1.18 15.96
N GLU A 115 -6.66 -0.66 15.84
CA GLU A 115 -7.75 -1.32 15.13
C GLU A 115 -7.43 -1.37 13.63
N LEU A 116 -7.00 -0.25 13.06
CA LEU A 116 -6.53 -0.19 11.68
C LEU A 116 -5.38 -1.16 11.44
N CYS A 117 -4.41 -1.24 12.37
CA CYS A 117 -3.29 -2.17 12.25
C CYS A 117 -3.77 -3.63 12.17
N SER A 118 -4.72 -4.00 13.03
CA SER A 118 -5.31 -5.34 13.03
C SER A 118 -6.04 -5.64 11.70
N TYR A 119 -6.79 -4.69 11.15
CA TYR A 119 -7.42 -4.86 9.83
C TYR A 119 -6.40 -5.04 8.72
N LEU A 120 -5.34 -4.22 8.69
CA LEU A 120 -4.29 -4.35 7.68
C LEU A 120 -3.53 -5.67 7.78
N PHE A 121 -3.31 -6.17 8.99
CA PHE A 121 -2.71 -7.48 9.19
C PHE A 121 -3.60 -8.60 8.63
N CYS A 122 -4.92 -8.55 8.88
CA CYS A 122 -5.87 -9.48 8.29
C CYS A 122 -5.89 -9.39 6.76
N ASP A 123 -5.91 -8.19 6.19
CA ASP A 123 -5.89 -7.96 4.74
C ASP A 123 -4.63 -8.54 4.08
N LEU A 124 -3.46 -8.36 4.70
CA LEU A 124 -2.21 -8.96 4.23
C LEU A 124 -2.24 -10.49 4.29
N LYS A 125 -2.76 -11.04 5.38
CA LYS A 125 -2.96 -12.50 5.53
C LYS A 125 -3.84 -13.04 4.41
N ASP A 126 -5.01 -12.44 4.20
CA ASP A 126 -5.97 -12.88 3.18
C ASP A 126 -5.40 -12.73 1.77
N TYR A 127 -4.69 -11.63 1.50
CA TYR A 127 -4.03 -11.44 0.20
C TYR A 127 -3.02 -12.54 -0.10
N TYR A 128 -2.13 -12.86 0.85
CA TYR A 128 -1.12 -13.88 0.65
C TYR A 128 -1.68 -15.30 0.70
N ALA A 129 -2.71 -15.58 1.51
CA ALA A 129 -3.41 -16.86 1.53
C ALA A 129 -4.08 -17.17 0.18
N ASN A 130 -4.63 -16.15 -0.49
CA ASN A 130 -5.19 -16.30 -1.84
C ASN A 130 -4.12 -16.53 -2.92
N LYS A 131 -2.89 -16.12 -2.66
CA LYS A 131 -1.76 -16.22 -3.61
C LYS A 131 -0.89 -17.46 -3.36
N LEU A 132 -0.74 -17.85 -2.11
CA LEU A 132 0.09 -18.94 -1.62
C LEU A 132 -0.73 -19.76 -0.59
N PRO A 133 -1.41 -20.85 -1.02
CA PRO A 133 -2.26 -21.62 -0.12
C PRO A 133 -1.43 -22.37 0.95
N ASN A 134 -2.12 -22.78 2.01
CA ASN A 134 -1.58 -23.55 3.13
C ASN A 134 -0.50 -22.83 3.95
N PRO A 135 -0.81 -21.65 4.54
CA PRO A 135 0.08 -21.00 5.48
C PRO A 135 0.32 -21.87 6.72
N ILE A 136 1.47 -21.70 7.32
CA ILE A 136 1.85 -22.36 8.60
C ILE A 136 1.97 -21.27 9.66
N GLU A 137 1.45 -21.50 10.85
CA GLU A 137 1.73 -20.64 12.01
C GLU A 137 3.00 -21.13 12.70
N ASP A 138 3.99 -20.25 12.81
CA ASP A 138 5.26 -20.53 13.45
C ASP A 138 5.68 -19.34 14.33
N GLN A 139 5.86 -19.57 15.62
CA GLN A 139 6.31 -18.61 16.64
C GLN A 139 5.62 -17.22 16.59
N GLY A 140 4.29 -17.23 16.30
CA GLY A 140 3.48 -16.01 16.20
C GLY A 140 3.55 -15.31 14.83
N ALA A 141 4.25 -15.87 13.87
CA ALA A 141 4.21 -15.47 12.48
C ALA A 141 3.33 -16.38 11.65
N VAL A 142 2.75 -15.84 10.58
CA VAL A 142 2.10 -16.62 9.52
C VAL A 142 3.07 -16.75 8.36
N VAL A 143 3.45 -17.98 8.04
CA VAL A 143 4.48 -18.28 7.06
C VAL A 143 3.86 -18.90 5.82
N TYR A 144 4.12 -18.31 4.67
CA TYR A 144 3.69 -18.78 3.35
C TYR A 144 4.91 -19.27 2.58
N ASN A 145 4.85 -20.55 2.17
CA ASN A 145 5.94 -21.18 1.43
C ASN A 145 5.56 -21.34 -0.04
N CYS A 146 6.44 -20.93 -0.95
CA CYS A 146 6.31 -21.17 -2.37
C CYS A 146 7.34 -22.19 -2.82
N TYR A 147 6.95 -23.47 -2.94
CA TYR A 147 7.82 -24.57 -3.33
C TYR A 147 7.65 -25.02 -4.79
N GLU A 148 6.57 -24.60 -5.47
CA GLU A 148 6.19 -25.20 -6.75
C GLU A 148 6.30 -24.27 -7.95
N GLY A 149 6.66 -24.84 -9.10
CA GLY A 149 6.55 -24.26 -10.41
C GLY A 149 7.84 -23.60 -10.93
N GLN A 150 7.69 -22.72 -11.92
CA GLN A 150 8.80 -22.03 -12.61
C GLN A 150 9.47 -20.93 -11.79
N ARG A 151 9.02 -20.67 -10.56
CA ARG A 151 9.59 -19.68 -9.65
C ARG A 151 10.57 -20.34 -8.71
N LYS A 152 11.64 -19.62 -8.40
CA LYS A 152 12.58 -20.04 -7.35
C LYS A 152 11.85 -20.06 -6.01
N PRO A 153 12.10 -21.04 -5.12
CA PRO A 153 11.46 -21.13 -3.83
C PRO A 153 11.71 -19.86 -3.01
N PHE A 154 10.66 -19.39 -2.38
CA PHE A 154 10.73 -18.25 -1.46
C PHE A 154 9.71 -18.42 -0.33
N VAL A 155 9.95 -17.69 0.74
CA VAL A 155 9.13 -17.67 1.95
C VAL A 155 8.65 -16.25 2.19
N ILE A 156 7.41 -16.11 2.63
CA ILE A 156 6.86 -14.87 3.19
C ILE A 156 6.53 -15.14 4.65
N SER A 157 7.12 -14.38 5.55
CA SER A 157 6.80 -14.38 6.98
C SER A 157 6.08 -13.08 7.33
N LEU A 158 4.90 -13.19 7.93
CA LEU A 158 4.06 -12.06 8.33
C LEU A 158 3.78 -12.12 9.83
N SER A 159 4.13 -11.09 10.57
CA SER A 159 3.99 -11.03 12.03
C SER A 159 3.28 -9.74 12.45
N ASP A 160 2.38 -9.87 13.44
CA ASP A 160 1.89 -8.74 14.22
C ASP A 160 2.78 -8.55 15.45
N ASN A 161 3.56 -7.47 15.44
CA ASN A 161 4.48 -7.08 16.50
C ASN A 161 3.95 -5.88 17.28
N SER A 162 2.64 -5.65 17.26
CA SER A 162 1.99 -4.52 17.91
C SER A 162 2.20 -4.55 19.43
N THR A 163 2.33 -3.36 19.99
CA THR A 163 2.33 -3.12 21.44
C THR A 163 0.99 -2.54 21.88
N PRO A 164 0.69 -2.41 23.18
CA PRO A 164 -0.54 -1.77 23.62
C PRO A 164 -0.74 -0.31 23.17
N THR A 165 0.32 0.34 22.69
CA THR A 165 0.30 1.77 22.31
C THR A 165 0.67 2.03 20.86
N LYS A 166 1.10 1.01 20.10
CA LYS A 166 1.55 1.18 18.71
C LYS A 166 1.32 -0.09 17.92
N GLY A 167 0.63 0.04 16.79
CA GLY A 167 0.47 -1.04 15.81
C GLY A 167 1.74 -1.21 14.96
N ILE A 168 2.26 -2.44 14.87
CA ILE A 168 3.44 -2.77 14.08
C ILE A 168 3.21 -4.09 13.37
N ILE A 169 3.22 -4.06 12.04
CA ILE A 169 3.21 -5.26 11.20
C ILE A 169 4.57 -5.40 10.57
N SER A 170 5.14 -6.59 10.63
CA SER A 170 6.38 -6.93 9.94
C SER A 170 6.13 -8.00 8.90
N MET A 171 6.67 -7.81 7.70
CA MET A 171 6.64 -8.79 6.63
C MET A 171 8.05 -8.96 6.07
N VAL A 172 8.52 -10.20 5.99
CA VAL A 172 9.82 -10.54 5.41
C VAL A 172 9.61 -11.54 4.28
N ILE A 173 10.18 -11.25 3.12
CA ILE A 173 10.14 -12.10 1.93
C ILE A 173 11.57 -12.45 1.55
N TYR A 174 11.92 -13.73 1.57
CA TYR A 174 13.29 -14.17 1.35
C TYR A 174 13.36 -15.48 0.57
N LYS A 175 14.52 -15.76 -0.02
CA LYS A 175 14.79 -17.01 -0.71
C LYS A 175 14.85 -18.16 0.30
N ASP A 176 14.14 -19.23 0.01
CA ASP A 176 14.35 -20.49 0.70
C ASP A 176 15.70 -21.10 0.26
N LYS A 177 16.48 -21.59 1.23
CA LYS A 177 17.86 -22.09 0.98
C LYS A 177 17.90 -23.58 0.77
#